data_c00c6c8fd883ced7ef3c19a50c6c4cd0
#
_entry.id   c00c6c8fd883ced7ef3c19a50c6c4cd0
#
_cell.length_a   1.000
_cell.length_b   1.000
_cell.length_c   1.000
_cell.angle_alpha   90.00
_cell.angle_beta   90.00
_cell.angle_gamma   90.00
#
_symmetry.space_group_name_H-M   'P 1'
#
loop_
_entity.id
_entity.type
_entity.pdbx_description
1 polymer ?
#
loop_
_entity_poly.entity_id
_entity_poly.type
_entity_poly.pdbx_seq_one_letter_code
_entity_poly.pdbx_strand_id
1 'polypeptide(L)'
;VVAREEQEKEKIQRQQIFLKETLGVESDVVSCPVTVLSSTQVRQDVMDGGGESELDEDVARYIQSHGLYQPSSRLEELGKAVREHLTEKRWRHTLGVEEVAASLARQYGVPEEEAREAALLHDATKCLDIQEQLKLCRQYDIIFDYGEQNTALLHGKTAAALAQDKFGSSPQVVQAIARHTTGERDMTTLDKIVYLADCIEPGRDYPGVDRLRSLCRQDLDQAMIQALSDTIEHVRQKGGEPDRRSQEALDDLRSKKENGK
;
A
#
# COMPACT_ATOMS: atom_id res chain seq x y z
N VAL A 1 -13.76 -10.28 26.05
CA VAL A 1 -12.55 -9.59 25.51
C VAL A 1 -11.58 -10.70 25.12
N VAL A 2 -11.09 -10.69 23.91
CA VAL A 2 -10.13 -11.69 23.40
C VAL A 2 -8.75 -11.02 23.39
N ALA A 3 -7.79 -11.56 24.15
CA ALA A 3 -6.40 -11.12 24.12
C ALA A 3 -5.64 -11.87 23.03
N ARG A 4 -4.90 -11.14 22.21
CA ARG A 4 -4.09 -11.70 21.12
C ARG A 4 -2.65 -12.01 21.51
N GLU A 5 -2.13 -11.43 22.59
CA GLU A 5 -0.75 -11.64 23.09
C GLU A 5 -0.67 -11.58 24.61
N GLU A 6 0.35 -12.22 25.18
CA GLU A 6 0.60 -12.24 26.63
C GLU A 6 0.84 -10.86 27.23
N GLN A 7 1.38 -9.93 26.46
CA GLN A 7 1.62 -8.53 26.84
C GLN A 7 0.32 -7.71 27.02
N GLU A 8 -0.83 -8.21 26.58
CA GLU A 8 -2.13 -7.52 26.75
C GLU A 8 -2.82 -7.81 28.09
N LYS A 9 -2.33 -8.75 28.89
CA LYS A 9 -2.97 -9.14 30.17
C LYS A 9 -3.15 -7.96 31.12
N GLU A 10 -2.12 -7.10 31.27
CA GLU A 10 -2.23 -5.91 32.12
C GLU A 10 -3.23 -4.88 31.60
N LYS A 11 -3.30 -4.73 30.29
CA LYS A 11 -4.23 -3.82 29.61
C LYS A 11 -5.69 -4.28 29.79
N ILE A 12 -5.91 -5.59 29.70
CA ILE A 12 -7.20 -6.22 29.95
C ILE A 12 -7.64 -6.07 31.39
N GLN A 13 -6.75 -6.32 32.36
CA GLN A 13 -7.06 -6.14 33.77
C GLN A 13 -7.43 -4.68 34.10
N ARG A 14 -6.71 -3.70 33.56
CA ARG A 14 -7.05 -2.28 33.74
C ARG A 14 -8.43 -1.96 33.16
N GLN A 15 -8.77 -2.54 32.00
CA GLN A 15 -10.09 -2.37 31.39
C GLN A 15 -11.20 -3.06 32.18
N GLN A 16 -10.96 -4.24 32.77
CA GLN A 16 -11.93 -4.91 33.64
C GLN A 16 -12.21 -4.07 34.90
N ILE A 17 -11.19 -3.52 35.53
CA ILE A 17 -11.32 -2.62 36.68
C ILE A 17 -12.14 -1.39 36.30
N PHE A 18 -11.82 -0.75 35.17
CA PHE A 18 -12.57 0.41 34.67
C PHE A 18 -14.03 0.10 34.42
N LEU A 19 -14.36 -1.02 33.77
CA LEU A 19 -15.73 -1.45 33.50
C LEU A 19 -16.52 -1.69 34.80
N LYS A 20 -15.89 -2.32 35.77
CA LYS A 20 -16.51 -2.58 37.07
C LYS A 20 -16.74 -1.31 37.90
N GLU A 21 -15.73 -0.44 37.98
CA GLU A 21 -15.79 0.77 38.80
C GLU A 21 -16.66 1.88 38.18
N THR A 22 -16.61 2.02 36.83
CA THR A 22 -17.28 3.14 36.14
C THR A 22 -18.69 2.77 35.66
N LEU A 23 -18.91 1.54 35.22
CA LEU A 23 -20.15 1.11 34.59
C LEU A 23 -20.90 0.02 35.39
N GLY A 24 -20.33 -0.49 36.48
CA GLY A 24 -20.91 -1.58 37.27
C GLY A 24 -21.01 -2.92 36.50
N VAL A 25 -20.23 -3.09 35.43
CA VAL A 25 -20.26 -4.29 34.58
C VAL A 25 -19.17 -5.27 35.02
N GLU A 26 -19.54 -6.50 35.35
CA GLU A 26 -18.60 -7.59 35.52
C GLU A 26 -18.29 -8.25 34.16
N SER A 27 -17.00 -8.51 33.91
CA SER A 27 -16.53 -9.11 32.67
C SER A 27 -15.56 -10.25 32.94
N ASP A 28 -15.76 -11.38 32.26
CA ASP A 28 -14.86 -12.53 32.33
C ASP A 28 -13.84 -12.50 31.19
N VAL A 29 -12.62 -12.92 31.48
CA VAL A 29 -11.57 -13.12 30.46
C VAL A 29 -11.54 -14.60 30.11
N VAL A 30 -11.88 -14.91 28.87
CA VAL A 30 -11.76 -16.27 28.35
C VAL A 30 -10.40 -16.39 27.68
N SER A 31 -9.54 -17.26 28.18
CA SER A 31 -8.29 -17.61 27.54
C SER A 31 -8.57 -18.64 26.44
N CYS A 32 -8.27 -18.28 25.20
CA CYS A 32 -8.31 -19.23 24.09
C CYS A 32 -6.91 -19.36 23.48
N PRO A 33 -6.55 -20.53 22.90
CA PRO A 33 -5.32 -20.66 22.15
C PRO A 33 -5.29 -19.62 21.03
N VAL A 34 -4.24 -18.83 20.96
CA VAL A 34 -4.07 -17.84 19.90
C VAL A 34 -3.31 -18.51 18.76
N THR A 35 -3.98 -18.74 17.66
CA THR A 35 -3.29 -19.04 16.40
C THR A 35 -2.90 -17.69 15.79
N VAL A 36 -1.61 -17.45 15.63
CA VAL A 36 -1.09 -16.22 15.00
C VAL A 36 -1.27 -16.35 13.49
N LEU A 37 -2.49 -16.15 13.02
CA LEU A 37 -2.83 -16.11 11.60
C LEU A 37 -3.13 -14.67 11.21
N SER A 38 -2.36 -14.12 10.28
CA SER A 38 -2.75 -12.88 9.61
C SER A 38 -3.60 -13.21 8.39
N SER A 39 -4.63 -12.42 8.12
CA SER A 39 -5.45 -12.58 6.91
C SER A 39 -4.61 -12.51 5.62
N THR A 40 -3.52 -11.73 5.64
CA THR A 40 -2.57 -11.63 4.52
C THR A 40 -1.82 -12.94 4.32
N GLN A 41 -1.34 -13.56 5.41
CA GLN A 41 -0.65 -14.84 5.33
C GLN A 41 -1.57 -15.94 4.81
N VAL A 42 -2.79 -16.05 5.35
CA VAL A 42 -3.77 -17.04 4.91
C VAL A 42 -4.10 -16.90 3.42
N ARG A 43 -4.29 -15.66 2.93
CA ARG A 43 -4.52 -15.44 1.50
C ARG A 43 -3.33 -15.83 0.67
N GLN A 44 -2.10 -15.50 1.11
CA GLN A 44 -0.89 -15.89 0.42
C GLN A 44 -0.74 -17.40 0.37
N ASP A 45 -0.98 -18.09 1.49
CA ASP A 45 -0.90 -19.55 1.57
C ASP A 45 -1.95 -20.22 0.66
N VAL A 46 -3.16 -19.65 0.55
CA VAL A 46 -4.18 -20.08 -0.43
C VAL A 46 -3.71 -19.87 -1.86
N MET A 47 -3.11 -18.73 -2.16
CA MET A 47 -2.54 -18.42 -3.48
C MET A 47 -1.38 -19.36 -3.85
N ASP A 48 -0.58 -19.74 -2.87
CA ASP A 48 0.55 -20.68 -3.03
C ASP A 48 0.12 -22.15 -3.03
N GLY A 49 -1.20 -22.43 -2.91
CA GLY A 49 -1.78 -23.77 -2.93
C GLY A 49 -1.63 -24.54 -1.62
N GLY A 50 -1.31 -23.87 -0.50
CA GLY A 50 -1.03 -24.51 0.79
C GLY A 50 -1.95 -24.15 1.95
N GLY A 51 -2.74 -23.10 1.86
CA GLY A 51 -3.48 -22.51 2.98
C GLY A 51 -4.82 -23.18 3.33
N GLU A 52 -5.21 -24.21 2.62
CA GLU A 52 -6.53 -24.86 2.81
C GLU A 52 -6.69 -25.54 4.19
N SER A 53 -5.59 -25.96 4.81
CA SER A 53 -5.61 -26.65 6.11
C SER A 53 -5.91 -25.73 7.31
N GLU A 54 -5.84 -24.44 7.14
CA GLU A 54 -6.04 -23.42 8.18
C GLU A 54 -7.39 -22.70 8.05
N LEU A 55 -8.13 -22.98 6.98
CA LEU A 55 -9.46 -22.46 6.73
C LEU A 55 -10.54 -23.47 7.12
N ASP A 56 -11.70 -22.95 7.50
CA ASP A 56 -12.91 -23.74 7.56
C ASP A 56 -13.22 -24.33 6.18
N GLU A 57 -13.62 -25.61 6.12
CA GLU A 57 -13.85 -26.32 4.85
C GLU A 57 -14.89 -25.63 3.95
N ASP A 58 -15.90 -24.99 4.52
CA ASP A 58 -16.91 -24.26 3.76
C ASP A 58 -16.34 -22.96 3.18
N VAL A 59 -15.44 -22.29 3.90
CA VAL A 59 -14.72 -21.11 3.43
C VAL A 59 -13.74 -21.49 2.31
N ALA A 60 -12.96 -22.55 2.47
CA ALA A 60 -12.06 -23.05 1.43
C ALA A 60 -12.83 -23.43 0.16
N ARG A 61 -13.94 -24.14 0.29
CA ARG A 61 -14.81 -24.50 -0.84
C ARG A 61 -15.43 -23.29 -1.52
N TYR A 62 -15.83 -22.27 -0.75
CA TYR A 62 -16.33 -21.00 -1.31
C TYR A 62 -15.26 -20.27 -2.12
N ILE A 63 -14.04 -20.18 -1.60
CA ILE A 63 -12.89 -19.58 -2.28
C ILE A 63 -12.62 -20.28 -3.61
N GLN A 64 -12.55 -21.62 -3.62
CA GLN A 64 -12.31 -22.40 -4.84
C GLN A 64 -13.45 -22.25 -5.85
N SER A 65 -14.70 -22.38 -5.41
CA SER A 65 -15.87 -22.34 -6.31
C SER A 65 -16.07 -20.97 -6.96
N HIS A 66 -15.57 -19.91 -6.36
CA HIS A 66 -15.68 -18.53 -6.86
C HIS A 66 -14.37 -18.01 -7.47
N GLY A 67 -13.31 -18.84 -7.55
CA GLY A 67 -12.02 -18.45 -8.08
C GLY A 67 -11.38 -17.27 -7.34
N LEU A 68 -11.67 -17.13 -6.03
CA LEU A 68 -11.15 -16.03 -5.22
C LEU A 68 -9.68 -16.30 -4.88
N TYR A 69 -8.91 -15.21 -4.84
CA TYR A 69 -7.46 -15.25 -4.51
C TYR A 69 -6.63 -16.15 -5.45
N GLN A 70 -7.13 -16.42 -6.65
CA GLN A 70 -6.30 -16.97 -7.71
C GLN A 70 -5.68 -15.77 -8.45
N PRO A 71 -4.37 -15.54 -8.36
CA PRO A 71 -3.74 -14.53 -9.16
C PRO A 71 -3.91 -14.92 -10.63
N SER A 72 -4.06 -13.92 -11.50
CA SER A 72 -3.85 -14.18 -12.91
C SER A 72 -2.42 -14.72 -13.08
N SER A 73 -2.19 -15.62 -14.02
CA SER A 73 -0.83 -16.13 -14.33
C SER A 73 0.18 -14.99 -14.50
N ARG A 74 -0.29 -13.83 -14.97
CA ARG A 74 0.48 -12.60 -15.09
C ARG A 74 0.93 -12.04 -13.75
N LEU A 75 0.05 -11.89 -12.76
CA LEU A 75 0.41 -11.34 -11.44
C LEU A 75 1.38 -12.25 -10.68
N GLU A 76 1.25 -13.57 -10.83
CA GLU A 76 2.23 -14.51 -10.29
C GLU A 76 3.62 -14.35 -10.91
N GLU A 77 3.69 -14.23 -12.25
CA GLU A 77 4.95 -14.02 -12.97
C GLU A 77 5.60 -12.70 -12.55
N LEU A 78 4.81 -11.62 -12.45
CA LEU A 78 5.29 -10.32 -11.98
C LEU A 78 5.81 -10.40 -10.53
N GLY A 79 5.05 -11.01 -9.64
CA GLY A 79 5.44 -11.19 -8.24
C GLY A 79 6.77 -11.95 -8.10
N LYS A 80 6.93 -13.06 -8.83
CA LYS A 80 8.19 -13.83 -8.86
C LYS A 80 9.36 -12.98 -9.36
N ALA A 81 9.19 -12.28 -10.48
CA ALA A 81 10.24 -11.46 -11.08
C ALA A 81 10.68 -10.31 -10.16
N VAL A 82 9.75 -9.65 -9.50
CA VAL A 82 10.07 -8.52 -8.60
C VAL A 82 10.70 -8.99 -7.30
N ARG A 83 10.21 -10.11 -6.72
CA ARG A 83 10.72 -10.66 -5.47
C ARG A 83 12.22 -10.91 -5.48
N GLU A 84 12.78 -11.36 -6.59
CA GLU A 84 14.22 -11.63 -6.74
C GLU A 84 15.10 -10.40 -6.51
N HIS A 85 14.55 -9.19 -6.68
CA HIS A 85 15.24 -7.91 -6.56
C HIS A 85 14.95 -7.16 -5.26
N LEU A 86 14.04 -7.68 -4.43
CA LEU A 86 13.62 -7.03 -3.20
C LEU A 86 14.13 -7.74 -1.95
N THR A 87 14.41 -6.97 -0.90
CA THR A 87 14.63 -7.53 0.43
C THR A 87 13.32 -8.11 0.98
N GLU A 88 13.41 -9.08 1.92
CA GLU A 88 12.23 -9.69 2.54
C GLU A 88 11.30 -8.66 3.20
N LYS A 89 11.87 -7.62 3.83
CA LYS A 89 11.09 -6.51 4.39
C LYS A 89 10.35 -5.74 3.31
N ARG A 90 11.01 -5.46 2.17
CA ARG A 90 10.40 -4.73 1.05
C ARG A 90 9.35 -5.58 0.36
N TRP A 91 9.59 -6.87 0.20
CA TRP A 91 8.61 -7.78 -0.37
C TRP A 91 7.32 -7.84 0.45
N ARG A 92 7.41 -7.98 1.78
CA ARG A 92 6.22 -7.93 2.66
C ARG A 92 5.46 -6.61 2.54
N HIS A 93 6.18 -5.50 2.45
CA HIS A 93 5.57 -4.20 2.17
C HIS A 93 4.83 -4.19 0.83
N THR A 94 5.47 -4.66 -0.25
CA THR A 94 4.87 -4.73 -1.60
C THR A 94 3.56 -5.54 -1.61
N LEU A 95 3.53 -6.68 -0.92
CA LEU A 95 2.30 -7.47 -0.77
C LEU A 95 1.21 -6.73 0.01
N GLY A 96 1.58 -6.00 1.06
CA GLY A 96 0.65 -5.15 1.80
C GLY A 96 0.07 -4.02 0.94
N VAL A 97 0.90 -3.40 0.10
CA VAL A 97 0.46 -2.38 -0.88
C VAL A 97 -0.49 -2.98 -1.92
N GLU A 98 -0.18 -4.16 -2.45
CA GLU A 98 -1.02 -4.88 -3.40
C GLU A 98 -2.42 -5.16 -2.83
N GLU A 99 -2.50 -5.68 -1.60
CA GLU A 99 -3.77 -5.97 -0.94
C GLU A 99 -4.63 -4.70 -0.77
N VAL A 100 -4.02 -3.62 -0.31
CA VAL A 100 -4.70 -2.34 -0.11
C VAL A 100 -5.14 -1.73 -1.44
N ALA A 101 -4.27 -1.75 -2.46
CA ALA A 101 -4.58 -1.24 -3.80
C ALA A 101 -5.77 -2.00 -4.41
N ALA A 102 -5.80 -3.33 -4.32
CA ALA A 102 -6.91 -4.15 -4.75
C ALA A 102 -8.23 -3.81 -4.03
N SER A 103 -8.17 -3.61 -2.70
CA SER A 103 -9.33 -3.23 -1.91
C SER A 103 -9.88 -1.86 -2.32
N LEU A 104 -9.02 -0.87 -2.49
CA LEU A 104 -9.41 0.47 -2.94
C LEU A 104 -9.92 0.46 -4.39
N ALA A 105 -9.30 -0.35 -5.27
CA ALA A 105 -9.74 -0.48 -6.66
C ALA A 105 -11.18 -0.98 -6.75
N ARG A 106 -11.54 -2.02 -6.00
CA ARG A 106 -12.93 -2.51 -5.89
C ARG A 106 -13.87 -1.42 -5.39
N GLN A 107 -13.46 -0.66 -4.39
CA GLN A 107 -14.29 0.40 -3.80
C GLN A 107 -14.54 1.55 -4.77
N TYR A 108 -13.51 1.94 -5.54
CA TYR A 108 -13.56 3.12 -6.42
C TYR A 108 -13.78 2.80 -7.90
N GLY A 109 -14.09 1.53 -8.23
CA GLY A 109 -14.46 1.12 -9.58
C GLY A 109 -13.31 1.14 -10.59
N VAL A 110 -12.07 0.92 -10.13
CA VAL A 110 -10.89 0.75 -10.98
C VAL A 110 -10.66 -0.76 -11.21
N PRO A 111 -10.15 -1.18 -12.39
CA PRO A 111 -9.79 -2.57 -12.62
C PRO A 111 -8.81 -3.08 -11.56
N GLU A 112 -9.22 -4.11 -10.81
CA GLU A 112 -8.42 -4.65 -9.70
C GLU A 112 -7.07 -5.17 -10.15
N GLU A 113 -7.01 -5.80 -11.33
CA GLU A 113 -5.78 -6.35 -11.89
C GLU A 113 -4.75 -5.25 -12.19
N GLU A 114 -5.17 -4.11 -12.73
CA GLU A 114 -4.28 -2.96 -12.96
C GLU A 114 -3.73 -2.38 -11.65
N ALA A 115 -4.57 -2.32 -10.61
CA ALA A 115 -4.15 -1.82 -9.30
C ALA A 115 -3.15 -2.78 -8.63
N ARG A 116 -3.38 -4.09 -8.72
CA ARG A 116 -2.46 -5.12 -8.24
C ARG A 116 -1.12 -5.09 -8.99
N GLU A 117 -1.17 -5.02 -10.32
CA GLU A 117 0.03 -4.93 -11.16
C GLU A 117 0.85 -3.69 -10.81
N ALA A 118 0.23 -2.51 -10.74
CA ALA A 118 0.90 -1.28 -10.37
C ALA A 118 1.53 -1.37 -8.96
N ALA A 119 0.80 -1.94 -7.99
CA ALA A 119 1.27 -2.13 -6.63
C ALA A 119 2.45 -3.12 -6.54
N LEU A 120 2.42 -4.23 -7.26
CA LEU A 120 3.55 -5.19 -7.31
C LEU A 120 4.81 -4.54 -7.89
N LEU A 121 4.68 -3.68 -8.88
CA LEU A 121 5.79 -3.09 -9.62
C LEU A 121 6.29 -1.75 -9.06
N HIS A 122 5.52 -1.04 -8.20
CA HIS A 122 5.84 0.33 -7.79
C HIS A 122 7.26 0.50 -7.22
N ASP A 123 7.72 -0.46 -6.46
CA ASP A 123 9.02 -0.47 -5.79
C ASP A 123 10.04 -1.44 -6.42
N ALA A 124 9.82 -1.91 -7.65
CA ALA A 124 10.67 -2.93 -8.31
C ALA A 124 12.16 -2.53 -8.38
N THR A 125 12.47 -1.23 -8.37
CA THR A 125 13.84 -0.71 -8.41
C THR A 125 14.28 -0.04 -7.10
N LYS A 126 13.48 -0.14 -6.03
CA LYS A 126 13.70 0.55 -4.74
C LYS A 126 15.00 0.18 -4.04
N CYS A 127 15.43 -1.06 -4.21
CA CYS A 127 16.64 -1.57 -3.56
C CYS A 127 17.93 -1.29 -4.34
N LEU A 128 17.83 -0.68 -5.54
CA LEU A 128 18.98 -0.28 -6.33
C LEU A 128 19.66 0.96 -5.73
N ASP A 129 20.97 0.99 -5.82
CA ASP A 129 21.74 2.17 -5.43
C ASP A 129 21.58 3.32 -6.44
N ILE A 130 22.14 4.49 -6.11
CA ILE A 130 22.00 5.69 -6.96
C ILE A 130 22.67 5.50 -8.33
N GLN A 131 23.77 4.76 -8.43
CA GLN A 131 24.48 4.55 -9.70
C GLN A 131 23.67 3.62 -10.61
N GLU A 132 23.06 2.60 -10.05
CA GLU A 132 22.16 1.69 -10.75
C GLU A 132 20.89 2.41 -11.22
N GLN A 133 20.29 3.25 -10.36
CA GLN A 133 19.17 4.11 -10.74
C GLN A 133 19.53 5.07 -11.89
N LEU A 134 20.67 5.73 -11.81
CA LEU A 134 21.14 6.64 -12.88
C LEU A 134 21.48 5.88 -14.18
N LYS A 135 21.94 4.63 -14.09
CA LYS A 135 22.14 3.77 -15.27
C LYS A 135 20.80 3.48 -15.96
N LEU A 136 19.76 3.14 -15.20
CA LEU A 136 18.41 2.95 -15.73
C LEU A 136 17.86 4.25 -16.33
N CYS A 137 18.07 5.39 -15.68
CA CYS A 137 17.65 6.68 -16.23
C CYS A 137 18.27 6.93 -17.61
N ARG A 138 19.56 6.65 -17.79
CA ARG A 138 20.22 6.78 -19.10
C ARG A 138 19.70 5.73 -20.12
N GLN A 139 19.45 4.52 -19.67
CA GLN A 139 18.95 3.43 -20.54
C GLN A 139 17.56 3.72 -21.11
N TYR A 140 16.72 4.37 -20.33
CA TYR A 140 15.32 4.63 -20.67
C TYR A 140 15.04 6.10 -21.01
N ASP A 141 16.07 6.91 -21.22
CA ASP A 141 15.98 8.35 -21.53
C ASP A 141 15.07 9.11 -20.54
N ILE A 142 15.15 8.72 -19.25
CA ILE A 142 14.35 9.36 -18.19
C ILE A 142 14.93 10.74 -17.89
N ILE A 143 14.09 11.76 -18.10
CA ILE A 143 14.43 13.14 -17.75
C ILE A 143 14.14 13.38 -16.27
N PHE A 144 15.10 13.95 -15.55
CA PHE A 144 14.96 14.34 -14.15
C PHE A 144 15.80 15.59 -13.86
N ASP A 145 15.35 16.41 -12.92
CA ASP A 145 16.08 17.58 -12.48
C ASP A 145 17.26 17.21 -11.57
N TYR A 146 18.26 18.08 -11.48
CA TYR A 146 19.47 17.80 -10.70
C TYR A 146 19.18 17.54 -9.22
N GLY A 147 18.14 18.17 -8.65
CA GLY A 147 17.67 17.94 -7.27
C GLY A 147 16.98 16.59 -7.05
N GLU A 148 16.57 15.90 -8.12
CA GLU A 148 15.94 14.57 -8.06
C GLU A 148 16.95 13.42 -8.02
N GLN A 149 18.27 13.69 -7.97
CA GLN A 149 19.31 12.65 -7.95
C GLN A 149 19.37 11.95 -6.58
N ASN A 150 18.25 11.37 -6.16
CA ASN A 150 18.20 10.50 -5.00
C ASN A 150 17.31 9.29 -5.29
N THR A 151 17.63 8.17 -4.66
CA THR A 151 16.89 6.91 -4.87
C THR A 151 15.42 7.01 -4.47
N ALA A 152 15.08 7.92 -3.54
CA ALA A 152 13.70 8.09 -3.07
C ALA A 152 12.77 8.69 -4.13
N LEU A 153 13.30 9.45 -5.07
CA LEU A 153 12.53 10.05 -6.16
C LEU A 153 12.67 9.29 -7.48
N LEU A 154 13.88 8.77 -7.77
CA LEU A 154 14.14 8.11 -9.05
C LEU A 154 13.48 6.74 -9.18
N HIS A 155 13.32 6.00 -8.07
CA HIS A 155 12.82 4.61 -8.16
C HIS A 155 11.42 4.52 -8.78
N GLY A 156 10.53 5.48 -8.57
CA GLY A 156 9.21 5.47 -9.20
C GLY A 156 9.29 5.59 -10.73
N LYS A 157 10.17 6.47 -11.23
CA LYS A 157 10.39 6.65 -12.67
C LYS A 157 11.07 5.42 -13.30
N THR A 158 12.09 4.88 -12.65
CA THR A 158 12.82 3.71 -13.17
C THR A 158 12.00 2.42 -13.07
N ALA A 159 11.17 2.25 -12.03
CA ALA A 159 10.23 1.15 -11.93
C ALA A 159 9.15 1.23 -13.02
N ALA A 160 8.62 2.42 -13.30
CA ALA A 160 7.67 2.64 -14.38
C ALA A 160 8.25 2.28 -15.75
N ALA A 161 9.46 2.71 -16.04
CA ALA A 161 10.15 2.38 -17.30
C ALA A 161 10.41 0.86 -17.41
N LEU A 162 10.80 0.22 -16.31
CA LEU A 162 10.97 -1.24 -16.24
C LEU A 162 9.64 -1.95 -16.48
N ALA A 163 8.54 -1.47 -15.87
CA ALA A 163 7.19 -2.01 -16.05
C ALA A 163 6.77 -1.98 -17.52
N GLN A 164 7.03 -0.90 -18.21
CA GLN A 164 6.75 -0.77 -19.63
C GLN A 164 7.61 -1.69 -20.50
N ASP A 165 8.94 -1.66 -20.31
CA ASP A 165 9.90 -2.35 -21.18
C ASP A 165 9.93 -3.87 -20.96
N LYS A 166 9.94 -4.32 -19.71
CA LYS A 166 10.10 -5.74 -19.38
C LYS A 166 8.78 -6.49 -19.24
N PHE A 167 7.76 -5.80 -18.75
CA PHE A 167 6.50 -6.45 -18.43
C PHE A 167 5.34 -6.05 -19.35
N GLY A 168 5.54 -5.06 -20.25
CA GLY A 168 4.50 -4.62 -21.18
C GLY A 168 3.26 -4.08 -20.47
N SER A 169 3.46 -3.44 -19.31
CA SER A 169 2.38 -2.85 -18.52
C SER A 169 1.63 -1.78 -19.29
N SER A 170 0.33 -1.65 -19.01
CA SER A 170 -0.50 -0.63 -19.66
C SER A 170 -0.01 0.79 -19.34
N PRO A 171 -0.28 1.78 -20.23
CA PRO A 171 0.09 3.18 -19.94
C PRO A 171 -0.44 3.69 -18.59
N GLN A 172 -1.63 3.24 -18.18
CA GLN A 172 -2.27 3.60 -16.93
C GLN A 172 -1.48 3.05 -15.72
N VAL A 173 -1.06 1.79 -15.79
CA VAL A 173 -0.22 1.15 -14.77
C VAL A 173 1.14 1.85 -14.68
N VAL A 174 1.79 2.09 -15.82
CA VAL A 174 3.08 2.79 -15.90
C VAL A 174 2.99 4.18 -15.28
N GLN A 175 1.94 4.93 -15.60
CA GLN A 175 1.70 6.25 -15.03
C GLN A 175 1.53 6.20 -13.51
N ALA A 176 0.73 5.28 -13.01
CA ALA A 176 0.50 5.13 -11.56
C ALA A 176 1.81 4.80 -10.82
N ILE A 177 2.64 3.92 -11.38
CA ILE A 177 3.97 3.60 -10.85
C ILE A 177 4.86 4.86 -10.85
N ALA A 178 4.91 5.62 -11.94
CA ALA A 178 5.75 6.82 -12.02
C ALA A 178 5.38 7.89 -11.00
N ARG A 179 4.10 7.99 -10.64
CA ARG A 179 3.52 9.05 -9.80
C ARG A 179 3.42 8.69 -8.32
N HIS A 180 3.69 7.44 -7.93
CA HIS A 180 3.44 6.98 -6.57
C HIS A 180 4.34 7.66 -5.51
N THR A 181 5.45 8.27 -5.88
CA THR A 181 6.36 8.93 -4.93
C THR A 181 6.03 10.38 -4.69
N THR A 182 5.67 11.10 -5.72
CA THR A 182 5.51 12.57 -5.69
C THR A 182 4.08 13.01 -5.91
N GLY A 183 3.24 12.18 -6.49
CA GLY A 183 2.03 12.62 -7.13
C GLY A 183 2.34 13.47 -8.37
N GLU A 184 1.32 13.99 -9.02
CA GLU A 184 1.38 14.91 -10.14
C GLU A 184 0.02 15.60 -10.32
N ARG A 185 -0.05 16.66 -11.13
CA ARG A 185 -1.34 17.24 -11.54
C ARG A 185 -2.17 16.21 -12.30
N ASP A 186 -3.48 16.34 -12.25
CA ASP A 186 -4.43 15.48 -12.97
C ASP A 186 -4.24 13.98 -12.71
N MET A 187 -4.00 13.60 -11.44
CA MET A 187 -3.93 12.19 -11.04
C MET A 187 -5.24 11.47 -11.33
N THR A 188 -5.11 10.31 -11.98
CA THR A 188 -6.23 9.37 -12.16
C THR A 188 -6.61 8.72 -10.83
N THR A 189 -7.74 8.02 -10.80
CA THR A 189 -8.14 7.24 -9.63
C THR A 189 -7.11 6.14 -9.32
N LEU A 190 -6.53 5.49 -10.33
CA LEU A 190 -5.48 4.48 -10.16
C LEU A 190 -4.20 5.10 -9.57
N ASP A 191 -3.76 6.28 -10.05
CA ASP A 191 -2.60 6.98 -9.50
C ASP A 191 -2.75 7.23 -8.00
N LYS A 192 -3.93 7.74 -7.58
CA LYS A 192 -4.26 8.00 -6.18
C LYS A 192 -4.29 6.74 -5.34
N ILE A 193 -4.86 5.65 -5.88
CA ILE A 193 -4.92 4.35 -5.20
C ILE A 193 -3.51 3.83 -4.91
N VAL A 194 -2.62 3.81 -5.89
CA VAL A 194 -1.25 3.29 -5.71
C VAL A 194 -0.45 4.14 -4.72
N TYR A 195 -0.53 5.47 -4.85
CA TYR A 195 0.10 6.40 -3.90
C TYR A 195 -0.39 6.16 -2.46
N LEU A 196 -1.71 6.11 -2.27
CA LEU A 196 -2.30 5.94 -0.94
C LEU A 196 -2.07 4.55 -0.38
N ALA A 197 -2.11 3.50 -1.20
CA ALA A 197 -1.85 2.13 -0.76
C ALA A 197 -0.44 2.00 -0.18
N ASP A 198 0.58 2.61 -0.79
CA ASP A 198 1.94 2.68 -0.25
C ASP A 198 1.96 3.39 1.12
N CYS A 199 1.17 4.46 1.28
CA CYS A 199 1.11 5.21 2.54
C CYS A 199 0.41 4.47 3.68
N ILE A 200 -0.57 3.58 3.39
CA ILE A 200 -1.47 3.03 4.42
C ILE A 200 -1.44 1.51 4.57
N GLU A 201 -0.56 0.79 3.84
CA GLU A 201 -0.47 -0.66 3.94
C GLU A 201 -0.32 -1.12 5.41
N PRO A 202 -0.70 -2.37 5.75
CA PRO A 202 -0.80 -2.82 7.14
C PRO A 202 0.49 -2.67 7.97
N GLY A 203 1.66 -2.74 7.34
CA GLY A 203 2.96 -2.58 8.00
C GLY A 203 3.34 -1.12 8.30
N ARG A 204 2.56 -0.15 7.82
CA ARG A 204 2.80 1.27 8.12
C ARG A 204 2.33 1.61 9.53
N ASP A 205 3.26 2.16 10.33
CA ASP A 205 3.01 2.63 11.69
C ASP A 205 3.67 4.01 11.88
N TYR A 206 2.88 5.07 11.72
CA TYR A 206 3.28 6.46 11.94
C TYR A 206 2.08 7.29 12.44
N PRO A 207 2.32 8.42 13.14
CA PRO A 207 1.24 9.27 13.63
C PRO A 207 0.31 9.72 12.50
N GLY A 208 -0.98 9.44 12.61
CA GLY A 208 -2.00 9.81 11.63
C GLY A 208 -2.35 8.73 10.60
N VAL A 209 -1.64 7.61 10.52
CA VAL A 209 -1.92 6.55 9.54
C VAL A 209 -3.34 5.99 9.64
N ASP A 210 -3.89 5.81 10.83
CA ASP A 210 -5.25 5.29 10.99
C ASP A 210 -6.32 6.31 10.54
N ARG A 211 -6.04 7.59 10.72
CA ARG A 211 -6.89 8.65 10.16
C ARG A 211 -6.85 8.61 8.62
N LEU A 212 -5.67 8.44 8.04
CA LEU A 212 -5.52 8.35 6.58
C LEU A 212 -6.22 7.10 6.04
N ARG A 213 -6.08 5.94 6.70
CA ARG A 213 -6.83 4.70 6.39
C ARG A 213 -8.35 4.93 6.40
N SER A 214 -8.84 5.70 7.37
CA SER A 214 -10.27 6.04 7.45
C SER A 214 -10.72 6.95 6.31
N LEU A 215 -9.91 7.97 5.96
CA LEU A 215 -10.17 8.86 4.83
C LEU A 215 -10.19 8.11 3.49
N CYS A 216 -9.24 7.19 3.27
CA CYS A 216 -9.21 6.37 2.05
C CYS A 216 -10.50 5.58 1.81
N ARG A 217 -11.23 5.24 2.86
CA ARG A 217 -12.53 4.55 2.75
C ARG A 217 -13.70 5.49 2.52
N GLN A 218 -13.54 6.79 2.71
CA GLN A 218 -14.64 7.77 2.64
C GLN A 218 -14.54 8.67 1.42
N ASP A 219 -13.37 9.21 1.16
CA ASP A 219 -13.12 10.22 0.12
C ASP A 219 -11.65 10.12 -0.33
N LEU A 220 -11.42 9.54 -1.49
CA LEU A 220 -10.07 9.32 -2.03
C LEU A 220 -9.32 10.63 -2.28
N ASP A 221 -10.03 11.67 -2.73
CA ASP A 221 -9.41 12.97 -3.00
C ASP A 221 -9.02 13.68 -1.69
N GLN A 222 -9.85 13.57 -0.65
CA GLN A 222 -9.50 14.11 0.66
C GLN A 222 -8.34 13.34 1.30
N ALA A 223 -8.29 12.02 1.12
CA ALA A 223 -7.17 11.20 1.57
C ALA A 223 -5.88 11.61 0.85
N MET A 224 -5.94 11.85 -0.45
CA MET A 224 -4.79 12.28 -1.25
C MET A 224 -4.29 13.67 -0.84
N ILE A 225 -5.21 14.63 -0.61
CA ILE A 225 -4.88 15.97 -0.09
C ILE A 225 -4.16 15.86 1.27
N GLN A 226 -4.67 14.99 2.16
CA GLN A 226 -4.05 14.78 3.47
C GLN A 226 -2.65 14.15 3.32
N ALA A 227 -2.51 13.09 2.54
CA ALA A 227 -1.24 12.38 2.35
C ALA A 227 -0.16 13.28 1.74
N LEU A 228 -0.49 14.07 0.70
CA LEU A 228 0.43 15.04 0.10
C LEU A 228 0.80 16.14 1.10
N SER A 229 -0.16 16.67 1.87
CA SER A 229 0.12 17.69 2.87
C SER A 229 1.07 17.18 3.94
N ASP A 230 0.86 15.97 4.45
CA ASP A 230 1.70 15.34 5.47
C ASP A 230 3.11 15.04 4.93
N THR A 231 3.21 14.57 3.68
CA THR A 231 4.50 14.32 3.02
C THR A 231 5.30 15.61 2.84
N ILE A 232 4.68 16.67 2.33
CA ILE A 232 5.30 17.99 2.13
C ILE A 232 5.79 18.56 3.46
N GLU A 233 4.95 18.50 4.50
CA GLU A 233 5.31 18.98 5.84
C GLU A 233 6.47 18.18 6.43
N HIS A 234 6.44 16.84 6.32
CA HIS A 234 7.50 15.98 6.81
C HIS A 234 8.85 16.27 6.14
N VAL A 235 8.88 16.52 4.84
CA VAL A 235 10.11 16.89 4.11
C VAL A 235 10.65 18.24 4.61
N ARG A 236 9.77 19.23 4.81
CA ARG A 236 10.14 20.55 5.36
C ARG A 236 10.70 20.45 6.78
N GLN A 237 10.07 19.67 7.63
CA GLN A 237 10.52 19.44 9.02
C GLN A 237 11.92 18.80 9.08
N LYS A 238 12.26 17.99 8.07
CA LYS A 238 13.61 17.42 7.91
C LYS A 238 14.63 18.38 7.27
N GLY A 239 14.24 19.61 6.97
CA GLY A 239 15.10 20.60 6.33
C GLY A 239 15.29 20.38 4.83
N GLY A 240 14.46 19.52 4.20
CA GLY A 240 14.44 19.30 2.76
C GLY A 240 13.47 20.22 2.03
N GLU A 241 13.61 20.28 0.71
CA GLU A 241 12.63 20.92 -0.17
C GLU A 241 11.70 19.84 -0.75
N PRO A 242 10.37 20.01 -0.60
CA PRO A 242 9.41 19.10 -1.23
C PRO A 242 9.52 19.13 -2.75
N ASP A 243 9.32 18.01 -3.40
CA ASP A 243 9.25 17.95 -4.85
C ASP A 243 8.14 18.87 -5.37
N ARG A 244 8.45 19.64 -6.44
CA ARG A 244 7.51 20.60 -7.03
C ARG A 244 6.21 19.91 -7.47
N ARG A 245 6.29 18.69 -7.99
CA ARG A 245 5.12 17.91 -8.43
C ARG A 245 4.17 17.61 -7.28
N SER A 246 4.70 17.33 -6.06
CA SER A 246 3.87 17.10 -4.88
C SER A 246 3.07 18.35 -4.50
N GLN A 247 3.68 19.53 -4.58
CA GLN A 247 2.97 20.79 -4.33
C GLN A 247 1.92 21.07 -5.42
N GLU A 248 2.29 20.89 -6.69
CA GLU A 248 1.39 21.08 -7.82
C GLU A 248 0.19 20.10 -7.78
N ALA A 249 0.41 18.84 -7.39
CA ALA A 249 -0.65 17.85 -7.19
C ALA A 249 -1.61 18.26 -6.07
N LEU A 250 -1.07 18.74 -4.96
CA LEU A 250 -1.86 19.21 -3.82
C LEU A 250 -2.74 20.41 -4.19
N ASP A 251 -2.16 21.39 -4.90
CA ASP A 251 -2.87 22.60 -5.32
C ASP A 251 -3.96 22.27 -6.35
N ASP A 252 -3.70 21.37 -7.29
CA ASP A 252 -4.66 20.88 -8.27
C ASP A 252 -5.87 20.20 -7.59
N LEU A 253 -5.62 19.28 -6.66
CA LEU A 253 -6.69 18.58 -5.94
C LEU A 253 -7.55 19.53 -5.09
N ARG A 254 -6.92 20.50 -4.42
CA ARG A 254 -7.64 21.53 -3.63
C ARG A 254 -8.53 22.39 -4.54
N SER A 255 -7.98 22.85 -5.65
CA SER A 255 -8.72 23.67 -6.62
C SER A 255 -9.93 22.93 -7.20
N LYS A 256 -9.76 21.65 -7.59
CA LYS A 256 -10.86 20.83 -8.10
C LYS A 256 -11.96 20.63 -7.07
N LYS A 257 -11.59 20.45 -5.81
CA LYS A 257 -12.56 20.28 -4.72
C LYS A 257 -13.33 21.56 -4.38
N GLU A 258 -12.68 22.71 -4.48
CA GLU A 258 -13.32 24.02 -4.28
C GLU A 258 -14.30 24.36 -5.42
N ASN A 259 -13.95 24.02 -6.65
CA ASN A 259 -14.74 24.28 -7.85
C ASN A 259 -15.86 23.24 -8.10
N GLY A 260 -15.80 22.08 -7.46
CA GLY A 260 -16.80 21.01 -7.54
C GLY A 260 -17.93 21.11 -6.50
N LYS A 261 -17.92 22.18 -5.68
CA LYS A 261 -19.02 22.57 -4.80
C LYS A 261 -19.90 23.58 -5.51
#